data_18a0ddf2b84a01c16ed5b9591c465e47
#
_entry.id   18a0ddf2b84a01c16ed5b9591c465e47
#
_cell.length_a   1.000
_cell.length_b   1.000
_cell.length_c   1.000
_cell.angle_alpha   90.00
_cell.angle_beta   90.00
_cell.angle_gamma   90.00
#
_symmetry.space_group_name_H-M   'P 1'
#
loop_
_entity.id
_entity.type
_entity.pdbx_description
1 polymer ?
#
loop_
_entity_poly.entity_id
_entity_poly.type
_entity_poly.pdbx_seq_one_letter_code
_entity_poly.pdbx_strand_id
1 'polypeptide(L)'
;MEGRLIGVGVGPGDPELLTLAAVRAIRESDCILLPNEKKEECYAYKIVRQVVPEIEEKDVCPMQFPMTKDADVLRAAQDRCFAEVRTRMMQGKKLVFLTIGDPSVYSTYHYIHRRVLAAGMSASMISGVPSFCAVAARLGISLADQGEEIHIIPGSYTVEDTTDYTGTRIYMKSGKKLKQLIDVLRTEFASREQQGETLEIY
;
A
#
# COMPACT_ATOMS: atom_id res chain seq x y z
N MET A 1 20.06 -19.05 -12.58
CA MET A 1 19.23 -17.87 -12.89
C MET A 1 19.36 -16.89 -11.74
N GLU A 2 19.42 -15.61 -12.03
CA GLU A 2 19.47 -14.57 -11.00
C GLU A 2 18.12 -14.45 -10.31
N GLY A 3 18.12 -14.38 -8.97
CA GLY A 3 16.91 -14.19 -8.18
C GLY A 3 16.31 -12.81 -8.40
N ARG A 4 15.00 -12.66 -8.22
CA ARG A 4 14.30 -11.38 -8.39
C ARG A 4 13.30 -11.13 -7.28
N LEU A 5 13.09 -9.86 -6.93
CA LEU A 5 12.07 -9.40 -6.01
C LEU A 5 10.95 -8.68 -6.76
N ILE A 6 9.70 -9.04 -6.48
CA ILE A 6 8.53 -8.39 -7.07
C ILE A 6 7.61 -7.93 -5.95
N GLY A 7 7.36 -6.62 -5.85
CA GLY A 7 6.27 -6.09 -5.02
C GLY A 7 4.94 -6.25 -5.74
N VAL A 8 3.98 -6.89 -5.12
CA VAL A 8 2.68 -7.18 -5.73
C VAL A 8 1.57 -6.50 -4.95
N GLY A 9 0.87 -5.60 -5.62
CA GLY A 9 -0.37 -5.01 -5.12
C GLY A 9 -1.51 -6.01 -5.21
N VAL A 10 -2.14 -6.30 -4.06
CA VAL A 10 -3.24 -7.27 -4.00
C VAL A 10 -4.63 -6.63 -3.97
N GLY A 11 -4.70 -5.33 -4.27
CA GLY A 11 -5.95 -4.57 -4.18
C GLY A 11 -6.34 -4.24 -2.74
N PRO A 12 -7.47 -3.53 -2.55
CA PRO A 12 -7.84 -2.92 -1.27
C PRO A 12 -8.60 -3.85 -0.32
N GLY A 13 -8.97 -5.06 -0.74
CA GLY A 13 -9.72 -6.00 0.09
C GLY A 13 -10.54 -7.01 -0.67
N ASP A 14 -11.20 -6.59 -1.74
CA ASP A 14 -11.97 -7.48 -2.62
C ASP A 14 -11.01 -8.36 -3.44
N PRO A 15 -11.10 -9.69 -3.35
CA PRO A 15 -10.27 -10.60 -4.12
C PRO A 15 -10.49 -10.50 -5.64
N GLU A 16 -11.64 -10.05 -6.10
CA GLU A 16 -11.91 -9.82 -7.54
C GLU A 16 -11.11 -8.63 -8.11
N LEU A 17 -10.56 -7.79 -7.25
CA LEU A 17 -9.67 -6.68 -7.64
C LEU A 17 -8.18 -7.08 -7.73
N LEU A 18 -7.86 -8.38 -7.61
CA LEU A 18 -6.53 -8.86 -7.95
C LEU A 18 -6.33 -8.82 -9.47
N THR A 19 -5.21 -8.23 -9.90
CA THR A 19 -4.86 -8.25 -11.32
C THR A 19 -4.37 -9.63 -11.76
N LEU A 20 -4.61 -9.99 -13.02
CA LEU A 20 -4.09 -11.24 -13.59
C LEU A 20 -2.56 -11.33 -13.50
N ALA A 21 -1.88 -10.20 -13.59
CA ALA A 21 -0.42 -10.11 -13.42
C ALA A 21 0.00 -10.47 -11.98
N ALA A 22 -0.75 -9.99 -10.98
CA ALA A 22 -0.52 -10.32 -9.57
C ALA A 22 -0.70 -11.84 -9.33
N VAL A 23 -1.81 -12.40 -9.80
CA VAL A 23 -2.09 -13.84 -9.68
C VAL A 23 -0.98 -14.68 -10.29
N ARG A 24 -0.54 -14.33 -11.51
CA ARG A 24 0.55 -15.05 -12.20
C ARG A 24 1.87 -14.95 -11.41
N ALA A 25 2.26 -13.76 -10.97
CA ALA A 25 3.50 -13.57 -10.23
C ALA A 25 3.51 -14.35 -8.90
N ILE A 26 2.37 -14.39 -8.20
CA ILE A 26 2.21 -15.16 -6.96
C ILE A 26 2.34 -16.66 -7.25
N ARG A 27 1.70 -17.17 -8.29
CA ARG A 27 1.80 -18.57 -8.69
C ARG A 27 3.21 -18.99 -9.09
N GLU A 28 3.92 -18.14 -9.80
CA GLU A 28 5.30 -18.38 -10.26
C GLU A 28 6.38 -18.14 -9.21
N SER A 29 6.04 -17.60 -8.04
CA SER A 29 7.01 -17.30 -6.99
C SER A 29 7.49 -18.54 -6.25
N ASP A 30 8.73 -18.52 -5.79
CA ASP A 30 9.31 -19.54 -4.92
C ASP A 30 9.05 -19.24 -3.42
N CYS A 31 8.87 -17.95 -3.09
CA CYS A 31 8.65 -17.55 -1.70
C CYS A 31 7.80 -16.26 -1.65
N ILE A 32 6.90 -16.23 -0.68
CA ILE A 32 6.02 -15.09 -0.38
C ILE A 32 6.56 -14.34 0.84
N LEU A 33 6.81 -13.05 0.67
CA LEU A 33 7.24 -12.16 1.74
C LEU A 33 6.02 -11.37 2.25
N LEU A 34 5.82 -11.35 3.55
CA LEU A 34 4.69 -10.69 4.19
C LEU A 34 5.15 -9.57 5.12
N PRO A 35 4.49 -8.38 5.10
CA PRO A 35 4.82 -7.27 6.01
C PRO A 35 4.26 -7.48 7.43
N ASN A 36 4.08 -8.71 7.87
CA ASN A 36 3.51 -9.11 9.16
C ASN A 36 4.33 -10.24 9.76
N GLU A 37 4.31 -10.34 11.09
CA GLU A 37 4.99 -11.43 11.82
C GLU A 37 4.32 -12.79 11.62
N LYS A 38 2.99 -12.78 11.46
CA LYS A 38 2.18 -13.99 11.26
C LYS A 38 1.36 -13.89 9.99
N LYS A 39 1.34 -14.96 9.20
CA LYS A 39 0.56 -15.00 7.96
C LYS A 39 -0.95 -14.89 8.22
N GLU A 40 -1.43 -15.42 9.32
CA GLU A 40 -2.84 -15.39 9.72
C GLU A 40 -3.33 -13.97 10.03
N GLU A 41 -2.44 -13.04 10.37
CA GLU A 41 -2.75 -11.64 10.66
C GLU A 41 -2.57 -10.75 9.42
N CYS A 42 -1.95 -11.27 8.35
CA CYS A 42 -1.69 -10.52 7.13
C CYS A 42 -2.92 -10.43 6.23
N TYR A 43 -3.53 -9.23 6.13
CA TYR A 43 -4.69 -9.01 5.27
C TYR A 43 -4.37 -9.27 3.79
N ALA A 44 -3.20 -8.88 3.29
CA ALA A 44 -2.80 -9.15 1.92
C ALA A 44 -2.77 -10.66 1.61
N TYR A 45 -2.29 -11.47 2.55
CA TYR A 45 -2.31 -12.92 2.44
C TYR A 45 -3.72 -13.49 2.41
N LYS A 46 -4.62 -12.98 3.27
CA LYS A 46 -6.03 -13.41 3.32
C LYS A 46 -6.78 -13.11 2.04
N ILE A 47 -6.50 -11.98 1.39
CA ILE A 47 -7.08 -11.63 0.09
C ILE A 47 -6.62 -12.63 -0.97
N VAL A 48 -5.31 -12.83 -1.09
CA VAL A 48 -4.72 -13.72 -2.11
C VAL A 48 -5.20 -15.15 -1.96
N ARG A 49 -5.29 -15.68 -0.74
CA ARG A 49 -5.70 -17.06 -0.46
C ARG A 49 -7.08 -17.40 -1.06
N GLN A 50 -7.97 -16.42 -1.20
CA GLN A 50 -9.31 -16.63 -1.76
C GLN A 50 -9.29 -16.90 -3.28
N VAL A 51 -8.26 -16.42 -4.00
CA VAL A 51 -8.12 -16.53 -5.46
C VAL A 51 -7.01 -17.52 -5.85
N VAL A 52 -5.98 -17.61 -5.00
CA VAL A 52 -4.79 -18.45 -5.20
C VAL A 52 -4.62 -19.33 -3.95
N PRO A 53 -5.49 -20.34 -3.73
CA PRO A 53 -5.43 -21.18 -2.53
C PRO A 53 -4.10 -21.94 -2.40
N GLU A 54 -3.45 -22.26 -3.52
CA GLU A 54 -2.11 -22.85 -3.56
C GLU A 54 -0.99 -22.00 -2.91
N ILE A 55 -1.27 -20.78 -2.51
CA ILE A 55 -0.35 -19.96 -1.70
C ILE A 55 -0.05 -20.61 -0.33
N GLU A 56 -0.95 -21.46 0.16
CA GLU A 56 -0.76 -22.14 1.44
C GLU A 56 0.38 -23.16 1.42
N GLU A 57 0.73 -23.68 0.23
CA GLU A 57 1.82 -24.62 0.01
C GLU A 57 3.17 -23.96 -0.23
N LYS A 58 3.19 -22.63 -0.40
CA LYS A 58 4.42 -21.88 -0.69
C LYS A 58 5.24 -21.60 0.57
N ASP A 59 6.55 -21.46 0.35
CA ASP A 59 7.45 -20.90 1.37
C ASP A 59 7.00 -19.48 1.71
N VAL A 60 6.70 -19.22 2.98
CA VAL A 60 6.24 -17.90 3.47
C VAL A 60 7.27 -17.35 4.44
N CYS A 61 7.76 -16.17 4.16
CA CYS A 61 8.73 -15.46 4.99
C CYS A 61 8.08 -14.19 5.58
N PRO A 62 7.66 -14.21 6.85
CA PRO A 62 7.19 -13.04 7.56
C PRO A 62 8.32 -12.04 7.78
N MET A 63 8.03 -10.76 7.61
CA MET A 63 8.97 -9.65 7.78
C MET A 63 8.46 -8.67 8.82
N GLN A 64 9.32 -8.29 9.74
CA GLN A 64 8.97 -7.35 10.80
C GLN A 64 9.25 -5.91 10.36
N PHE A 65 8.19 -5.10 10.27
CA PHE A 65 8.27 -3.66 10.08
C PHE A 65 7.68 -2.96 11.31
N PRO A 66 8.50 -2.57 12.29
CA PRO A 66 8.02 -1.98 13.53
C PRO A 66 7.34 -0.63 13.27
N MET A 67 6.21 -0.40 13.93
CA MET A 67 5.45 0.86 13.88
C MET A 67 6.03 1.85 14.90
N THR A 68 7.23 2.37 14.63
CA THR A 68 7.95 3.31 15.49
C THR A 68 8.41 4.54 14.72
N LYS A 69 8.69 5.64 15.43
CA LYS A 69 9.36 6.83 14.89
C LYS A 69 10.87 6.80 15.12
N ASP A 70 11.38 5.82 15.86
CA ASP A 70 12.80 5.64 16.12
C ASP A 70 13.52 5.19 14.85
N ALA A 71 14.37 6.07 14.33
CA ALA A 71 15.07 5.86 13.06
C ALA A 71 16.05 4.68 13.10
N ASP A 72 16.69 4.43 14.24
CA ASP A 72 17.67 3.35 14.39
C ASP A 72 16.97 2.00 14.46
N VAL A 73 15.85 1.91 15.18
CA VAL A 73 15.00 0.71 15.21
C VAL A 73 14.46 0.39 13.82
N LEU A 74 13.99 1.40 13.08
CA LEU A 74 13.51 1.23 11.70
C LEU A 74 14.63 0.76 10.77
N ARG A 75 15.82 1.38 10.86
CA ARG A 75 16.98 1.01 10.06
C ARG A 75 17.38 -0.43 10.31
N ALA A 76 17.53 -0.82 11.58
CA ALA A 76 17.91 -2.17 11.96
C ALA A 76 16.89 -3.22 11.46
N ALA A 77 15.58 -2.93 11.52
CA ALA A 77 14.54 -3.81 10.97
C ALA A 77 14.65 -3.94 9.45
N GLN A 78 14.83 -2.83 8.75
CA GLN A 78 15.01 -2.82 7.30
C GLN A 78 16.28 -3.58 6.88
N ASP A 79 17.37 -3.47 7.65
CA ASP A 79 18.62 -4.18 7.39
C ASP A 79 18.43 -5.70 7.51
N ARG A 80 17.72 -6.14 8.55
CA ARG A 80 17.39 -7.57 8.72
C ARG A 80 16.52 -8.09 7.57
N CYS A 81 15.45 -7.35 7.23
CA CYS A 81 14.58 -7.72 6.11
C CYS A 81 15.36 -7.79 4.79
N PHE A 82 16.24 -6.82 4.54
CA PHE A 82 17.06 -6.82 3.31
C PHE A 82 18.05 -7.99 3.28
N ALA A 83 18.70 -8.31 4.40
CA ALA A 83 19.65 -9.44 4.47
C ALA A 83 18.94 -10.78 4.13
N GLU A 84 17.73 -10.99 4.64
CA GLU A 84 16.91 -12.17 4.33
C GLU A 84 16.52 -12.24 2.85
N VAL A 85 16.04 -11.13 2.29
CA VAL A 85 15.70 -11.01 0.86
C VAL A 85 16.93 -11.30 -0.01
N ARG A 86 18.06 -10.67 0.30
CA ARG A 86 19.32 -10.86 -0.43
C ARG A 86 19.76 -12.31 -0.44
N THR A 87 19.74 -12.98 0.72
CA THR A 87 20.15 -14.40 0.83
C THR A 87 19.31 -15.28 -0.09
N ARG A 88 17.99 -15.10 -0.11
CA ARG A 88 17.10 -15.89 -0.96
C ARG A 88 17.27 -15.57 -2.45
N MET A 89 17.49 -14.30 -2.80
CA MET A 89 17.77 -13.88 -4.18
C MET A 89 19.08 -14.46 -4.70
N MET A 90 20.12 -14.51 -3.86
CA MET A 90 21.40 -15.14 -4.22
C MET A 90 21.29 -16.66 -4.47
N GLN A 91 20.26 -17.30 -3.92
CA GLN A 91 19.88 -18.69 -4.21
C GLN A 91 19.10 -18.82 -5.54
N GLY A 92 18.91 -17.74 -6.29
CA GLY A 92 18.17 -17.72 -7.55
C GLY A 92 16.64 -17.70 -7.39
N LYS A 93 16.13 -17.48 -6.17
CA LYS A 93 14.67 -17.50 -5.89
C LYS A 93 13.94 -16.28 -6.43
N LYS A 94 12.72 -16.51 -6.92
CA LYS A 94 11.73 -15.48 -7.26
C LYS A 94 10.91 -15.16 -6.00
N LEU A 95 11.05 -13.96 -5.48
CA LEU A 95 10.39 -13.50 -4.27
C LEU A 95 9.23 -12.57 -4.62
N VAL A 96 8.08 -12.78 -4.01
CA VAL A 96 6.91 -11.89 -4.11
C VAL A 96 6.62 -11.28 -2.75
N PHE A 97 6.62 -9.95 -2.68
CA PHE A 97 6.22 -9.20 -1.48
C PHE A 97 4.77 -8.73 -1.66
N LEU A 98 3.86 -9.21 -0.80
CA LEU A 98 2.46 -8.81 -0.87
C LEU A 98 2.22 -7.48 -0.14
N THR A 99 1.47 -6.60 -0.78
CA THR A 99 1.03 -5.34 -0.17
C THR A 99 -0.42 -5.02 -0.52
N ILE A 100 -1.18 -4.50 0.45
CA ILE A 100 -2.57 -4.05 0.22
C ILE A 100 -2.55 -2.82 -0.70
N GLY A 101 -3.52 -2.73 -1.60
CA GLY A 101 -3.61 -1.66 -2.59
C GLY A 101 -2.53 -1.80 -3.65
N ASP A 102 -1.78 -0.72 -3.88
CA ASP A 102 -0.71 -0.62 -4.86
C ASP A 102 0.67 -0.45 -4.18
N PRO A 103 1.73 -1.14 -4.63
CA PRO A 103 3.06 -1.07 -4.03
C PRO A 103 3.73 0.30 -4.18
N SER A 104 3.29 1.14 -5.12
CA SER A 104 3.84 2.47 -5.34
C SER A 104 3.24 3.54 -4.41
N VAL A 105 2.12 3.21 -3.71
CA VAL A 105 1.38 4.18 -2.87
C VAL A 105 1.57 3.85 -1.39
N TYR A 106 2.42 4.59 -0.68
CA TYR A 106 2.70 4.49 0.77
C TYR A 106 2.92 3.06 1.28
N SER A 107 3.61 2.21 0.49
CA SER A 107 3.89 0.81 0.84
C SER A 107 5.23 0.63 1.54
N THR A 108 5.28 -0.27 2.52
CA THR A 108 6.53 -0.72 3.17
C THR A 108 7.47 -1.46 2.22
N TYR A 109 6.94 -2.03 1.13
CA TYR A 109 7.73 -2.65 0.07
C TYR A 109 8.83 -1.72 -0.46
N HIS A 110 8.54 -0.42 -0.55
CA HIS A 110 9.47 0.57 -1.10
C HIS A 110 10.83 0.60 -0.39
N TYR A 111 10.87 0.36 0.92
CA TYR A 111 12.12 0.32 1.69
C TYR A 111 13.05 -0.82 1.22
N ILE A 112 12.50 -2.00 0.97
CA ILE A 112 13.26 -3.16 0.50
C ILE A 112 13.58 -3.02 -0.99
N HIS A 113 12.62 -2.57 -1.80
CA HIS A 113 12.81 -2.31 -3.23
C HIS A 113 14.05 -1.45 -3.51
N ARG A 114 14.15 -0.30 -2.85
CA ARG A 114 15.29 0.63 -3.01
C ARG A 114 16.63 0.00 -2.62
N ARG A 115 16.66 -0.81 -1.56
CA ARG A 115 17.87 -1.49 -1.10
C ARG A 115 18.33 -2.58 -2.05
N VAL A 116 17.40 -3.33 -2.61
CA VAL A 116 17.68 -4.36 -3.62
C VAL A 116 18.27 -3.73 -4.88
N LEU A 117 17.67 -2.65 -5.38
CA LEU A 117 18.18 -1.91 -6.52
C LEU A 117 19.56 -1.29 -6.24
N ALA A 118 19.76 -0.70 -5.07
CA ALA A 118 21.06 -0.12 -4.66
C ALA A 118 22.16 -1.16 -4.54
N ALA A 119 21.81 -2.43 -4.29
CA ALA A 119 22.75 -3.56 -4.30
C ALA A 119 22.99 -4.14 -5.70
N GLY A 120 22.49 -3.52 -6.78
CA GLY A 120 22.61 -3.98 -8.16
C GLY A 120 21.76 -5.20 -8.50
N MET A 121 20.79 -5.54 -7.65
CA MET A 121 19.93 -6.72 -7.84
C MET A 121 18.57 -6.34 -8.47
N SER A 122 17.87 -7.32 -9.04
CA SER A 122 16.62 -7.11 -9.76
C SER A 122 15.41 -6.95 -8.83
N ALA A 123 14.72 -5.80 -8.92
CA ALA A 123 13.45 -5.57 -8.23
C ALA A 123 12.45 -4.86 -9.16
N SER A 124 11.17 -5.23 -9.05
CA SER A 124 10.08 -4.66 -9.83
C SER A 124 8.79 -4.56 -9.03
N MET A 125 7.76 -3.93 -9.60
CA MET A 125 6.44 -3.80 -9.02
C MET A 125 5.37 -4.27 -10.00
N ILE A 126 4.31 -4.85 -9.46
CA ILE A 126 3.06 -5.12 -10.16
C ILE A 126 1.99 -4.30 -9.47
N SER A 127 1.34 -3.41 -10.21
CA SER A 127 0.29 -2.55 -9.69
C SER A 127 -0.90 -3.33 -9.18
N GLY A 128 -1.51 -2.82 -8.12
CA GLY A 128 -2.82 -3.23 -7.62
C GLY A 128 -3.80 -2.07 -7.63
N VAL A 129 -5.06 -2.32 -7.41
CA VAL A 129 -6.09 -1.26 -7.31
C VAL A 129 -5.91 -0.49 -6.00
N PRO A 130 -5.66 0.83 -6.03
CA PRO A 130 -5.59 1.64 -4.81
C PRO A 130 -6.94 1.73 -4.11
N SER A 131 -6.95 1.85 -2.78
CA SER A 131 -8.18 1.88 -1.99
C SER A 131 -9.12 3.04 -2.38
N PHE A 132 -8.59 4.21 -2.68
CA PHE A 132 -9.39 5.38 -3.07
C PHE A 132 -10.09 5.20 -4.42
N CYS A 133 -9.45 4.52 -5.38
CA CYS A 133 -10.11 4.17 -6.65
C CYS A 133 -11.25 3.16 -6.43
N ALA A 134 -11.06 2.17 -5.57
CA ALA A 134 -12.10 1.20 -5.26
C ALA A 134 -13.26 1.82 -4.50
N VAL A 135 -13.00 2.78 -3.58
CA VAL A 135 -14.03 3.55 -2.88
C VAL A 135 -14.84 4.38 -3.87
N ALA A 136 -14.19 5.15 -4.75
CA ALA A 136 -14.87 5.95 -5.76
C ALA A 136 -15.77 5.09 -6.67
N ALA A 137 -15.26 3.97 -7.15
CA ALA A 137 -16.03 3.02 -7.95
C ALA A 137 -17.24 2.45 -7.19
N ARG A 138 -17.07 2.15 -5.89
CA ARG A 138 -18.16 1.65 -5.04
C ARG A 138 -19.25 2.67 -4.80
N LEU A 139 -18.88 3.96 -4.71
CA LEU A 139 -19.79 5.09 -4.54
C LEU A 139 -20.40 5.54 -5.87
N GLY A 140 -19.85 5.11 -7.00
CA GLY A 140 -20.29 5.54 -8.34
C GLY A 140 -19.93 7.00 -8.63
N ILE A 141 -18.83 7.51 -8.06
CA ILE A 141 -18.38 8.89 -8.25
C ILE A 141 -17.08 8.95 -9.05
N SER A 142 -16.84 10.07 -9.75
CA SER A 142 -15.53 10.43 -10.26
C SER A 142 -14.68 11.05 -9.16
N LEU A 143 -13.38 10.77 -9.15
CA LEU A 143 -12.45 11.45 -8.23
C LEU A 143 -12.08 12.86 -8.74
N ALA A 144 -12.15 13.09 -10.02
CA ALA A 144 -11.91 14.39 -10.63
C ALA A 144 -12.53 14.45 -12.01
N ASP A 145 -13.05 15.61 -12.36
CA ASP A 145 -13.45 15.94 -13.72
C ASP A 145 -12.32 16.63 -14.48
N GLN A 146 -12.57 16.98 -15.74
CA GLN A 146 -11.56 17.59 -16.60
C GLN A 146 -11.02 18.90 -16.01
N GLY A 147 -9.71 18.93 -15.75
CA GLY A 147 -9.01 20.11 -15.21
C GLY A 147 -8.93 20.19 -13.68
N GLU A 148 -9.52 19.23 -12.97
CA GLU A 148 -9.44 19.17 -11.51
C GLU A 148 -8.20 18.44 -11.03
N GLU A 149 -7.67 18.89 -9.89
CA GLU A 149 -6.52 18.30 -9.25
C GLU A 149 -6.94 17.21 -8.23
N ILE A 150 -6.09 16.18 -8.06
CA ILE A 150 -6.24 15.18 -7.02
C ILE A 150 -5.04 15.23 -6.09
N HIS A 151 -5.28 15.47 -4.81
CA HIS A 151 -4.27 15.49 -3.76
C HIS A 151 -4.35 14.22 -2.91
N ILE A 152 -3.29 13.38 -2.93
CA ILE A 152 -3.21 12.20 -2.09
C ILE A 152 -2.39 12.54 -0.84
N ILE A 153 -3.06 12.64 0.29
CA ILE A 153 -2.53 13.20 1.54
C ILE A 153 -2.35 12.09 2.57
N PRO A 154 -1.12 11.82 3.08
CA PRO A 154 -0.91 10.83 4.11
C PRO A 154 -1.47 11.32 5.46
N GLY A 155 -2.06 10.43 6.26
CA GLY A 155 -2.65 10.75 7.57
C GLY A 155 -1.66 11.22 8.64
N SER A 156 -0.36 11.27 8.33
CA SER A 156 0.66 11.94 9.15
C SER A 156 0.68 13.45 8.94
N TYR A 157 0.07 13.96 7.88
CA TYR A 157 -0.02 15.38 7.58
C TYR A 157 -0.97 16.11 8.53
N THR A 158 -0.78 17.41 8.69
CA THR A 158 -1.72 18.27 9.41
C THR A 158 -2.88 18.57 8.48
N VAL A 159 -4.09 18.25 8.89
CA VAL A 159 -5.28 18.37 8.01
C VAL A 159 -5.55 19.85 7.70
N GLU A 160 -5.37 20.69 8.68
CA GLU A 160 -5.56 22.14 8.60
C GLU A 160 -4.69 22.79 7.51
N ASP A 161 -3.51 22.24 7.23
CA ASP A 161 -2.60 22.72 6.18
C ASP A 161 -3.10 22.40 4.75
N THR A 162 -4.19 21.68 4.63
CA THR A 162 -4.74 21.19 3.35
C THR A 162 -6.09 21.80 2.98
N THR A 163 -6.64 22.68 3.82
CA THR A 163 -7.97 23.31 3.60
C THR A 163 -7.99 24.23 2.38
N ASP A 164 -6.84 24.80 2.03
CA ASP A 164 -6.71 25.69 0.86
C ASP A 164 -6.48 24.92 -0.47
N TYR A 165 -6.34 23.59 -0.42
CA TYR A 165 -6.16 22.81 -1.64
C TYR A 165 -7.45 22.77 -2.45
N THR A 166 -7.35 23.09 -3.74
CA THR A 166 -8.43 22.96 -4.72
C THR A 166 -8.57 21.52 -5.20
N GLY A 167 -9.72 21.17 -5.76
CA GLY A 167 -9.99 19.83 -6.27
C GLY A 167 -10.20 18.78 -5.19
N THR A 168 -9.96 17.54 -5.53
CA THR A 168 -10.25 16.39 -4.64
C THR A 168 -9.09 16.09 -3.69
N ARG A 169 -9.39 15.97 -2.42
CA ARG A 169 -8.44 15.60 -1.37
C ARG A 169 -8.71 14.20 -0.84
N ILE A 170 -7.74 13.31 -0.95
CA ILE A 170 -7.80 11.92 -0.53
C ILE A 170 -6.91 11.72 0.70
N TYR A 171 -7.51 11.56 1.87
CA TYR A 171 -6.78 11.38 3.12
C TYR A 171 -6.54 9.89 3.39
N MET A 172 -5.30 9.45 3.21
CA MET A 172 -4.91 8.05 3.39
C MET A 172 -4.30 7.78 4.77
N LYS A 173 -4.57 6.58 5.32
CA LYS A 173 -4.00 6.14 6.62
C LYS A 173 -4.38 7.04 7.80
N SER A 174 -5.54 7.67 7.75
CA SER A 174 -6.01 8.66 8.72
C SER A 174 -6.63 8.04 9.99
N GLY A 175 -6.71 6.71 10.13
CA GLY A 175 -7.47 6.04 11.18
C GLY A 175 -7.22 6.56 12.60
N LYS A 176 -5.97 6.85 12.98
CA LYS A 176 -5.62 7.41 14.29
C LYS A 176 -6.07 8.86 14.48
N LYS A 177 -6.25 9.61 13.40
CA LYS A 177 -6.66 11.02 13.38
C LYS A 177 -8.05 11.22 12.79
N LEU A 178 -8.81 10.15 12.55
CA LEU A 178 -10.09 10.21 11.84
C LEU A 178 -11.07 11.20 12.48
N LYS A 179 -11.15 11.22 13.80
CA LYS A 179 -12.01 12.16 14.52
C LYS A 179 -11.61 13.61 14.25
N GLN A 180 -10.32 13.94 14.40
CA GLN A 180 -9.80 15.28 14.10
C GLN A 180 -10.05 15.68 12.65
N LEU A 181 -9.81 14.75 11.70
CA LEU A 181 -10.08 14.96 10.28
C LEU A 181 -11.55 15.32 10.05
N ILE A 182 -12.49 14.56 10.61
CA ILE A 182 -13.92 14.80 10.48
C ILE A 182 -14.30 16.17 11.06
N ASP A 183 -13.77 16.53 12.22
CA ASP A 183 -14.09 17.81 12.88
C ASP A 183 -13.59 19.01 12.04
N VAL A 184 -12.38 18.93 11.47
CA VAL A 184 -11.83 19.96 10.57
C VAL A 184 -12.65 20.08 9.29
N LEU A 185 -12.96 18.95 8.63
CA LEU A 185 -13.75 18.95 7.39
C LEU A 185 -15.18 19.46 7.59
N ARG A 186 -15.80 19.19 8.74
CA ARG A 186 -17.13 19.74 9.08
C ARG A 186 -17.08 21.24 9.26
N THR A 187 -16.03 21.75 9.88
CA THR A 187 -15.83 23.21 10.06
C THR A 187 -15.63 23.88 8.70
N GLU A 188 -14.82 23.28 7.83
CA GLU A 188 -14.59 23.77 6.47
C GLU A 188 -15.89 23.75 5.66
N PHE A 189 -16.67 22.64 5.73
CA PHE A 189 -17.95 22.52 5.05
C PHE A 189 -18.90 23.66 5.43
N ALA A 190 -19.07 23.92 6.73
CA ALA A 190 -19.95 25.00 7.22
C ALA A 190 -19.46 26.39 6.76
N SER A 191 -18.15 26.62 6.71
CA SER A 191 -17.57 27.88 6.24
C SER A 191 -17.81 28.11 4.75
N ARG A 192 -17.59 27.08 3.91
CA ARG A 192 -17.78 27.15 2.46
C ARG A 192 -19.26 27.31 2.09
N GLU A 193 -20.15 26.61 2.78
CA GLU A 193 -21.60 26.74 2.60
C GLU A 193 -22.07 28.19 2.84
N GLN A 194 -21.55 28.87 3.88
CA GLN A 194 -21.82 30.29 4.13
C GLN A 194 -21.31 31.21 3.02
N GLN A 195 -20.31 30.80 2.26
CA GLN A 195 -19.72 31.53 1.14
C GLN A 195 -20.40 31.17 -0.19
N GLY A 196 -21.38 30.27 -0.18
CA GLY A 196 -22.07 29.79 -1.39
C GLY A 196 -21.25 28.80 -2.20
N GLU A 197 -20.20 28.21 -1.62
CA GLU A 197 -19.39 27.18 -2.25
C GLU A 197 -19.90 25.78 -1.90
N THR A 198 -19.68 24.81 -2.78
CA THR A 198 -20.05 23.42 -2.57
C THR A 198 -18.82 22.61 -2.14
N LEU A 199 -18.94 21.84 -1.05
CA LEU A 199 -17.96 20.86 -0.61
C LEU A 199 -18.68 19.53 -0.38
N GLU A 200 -18.23 18.46 -1.02
CA GLU A 200 -18.75 17.11 -0.82
C GLU A 200 -17.74 16.26 -0.04
N ILE A 201 -18.26 15.48 0.91
CA ILE A 201 -17.41 14.61 1.77
C ILE A 201 -17.97 13.19 1.67
N TYR A 202 -17.13 12.25 1.31
CA TYR A 202 -17.43 10.83 1.12
C TYR A 202 -16.65 9.92 2.07
#